data_aa82ee53b0eed9fc58ce53c1e47c0d62
#
_entry.id   aa82ee53b0eed9fc58ce53c1e47c0d62
#
_cell.length_a   1.000
_cell.length_b   1.000
_cell.length_c   1.000
_cell.angle_alpha   90.00
_cell.angle_beta   90.00
_cell.angle_gamma   90.00
#
_symmetry.space_group_name_H-M   'P 1'
#
loop_
_entity.id
_entity.type
_entity.pdbx_description
1 polymer ?
#
loop_
_entity_poly.entity_id
_entity_poly.type
_entity_poly.pdbx_seq_one_letter_code
_entity_poly.pdbx_strand_id
1 'polypeptide(L)'
;MKKPILIGTALLLTLLLGSVFFLRGGLPAQATGLPPGGDFVLQSADGPVDTQALRGKILLIYFGYTHCPDISPTALATSSQALNTLAAEERARVRLLMVSLDPERDQLPQLQAYTAFFHPAMTGISGTPAEIGRIAGNFGVRYSKQTPKADGSYVVDHTAATYVVGPDGKLAAVLDLGTPSETVVTTIRQLL
;
A
#
# COMPACT_ATOMS: atom_id res chain seq x y z
N MET A 1 62.57 -33.41 10.00
CA MET A 1 61.16 -33.86 10.10
C MET A 1 60.32 -32.82 10.82
N LYS A 2 59.99 -31.65 10.19
CA LYS A 2 59.15 -30.57 10.79
C LYS A 2 58.07 -30.05 9.84
N LYS A 3 57.74 -30.75 8.72
CA LYS A 3 56.76 -30.28 7.72
C LYS A 3 55.27 -30.60 7.98
N PRO A 4 54.82 -31.61 8.76
CA PRO A 4 53.42 -31.89 8.92
C PRO A 4 52.66 -30.90 9.84
N ILE A 5 53.34 -30.18 10.76
CA ILE A 5 52.71 -29.27 11.70
C ILE A 5 52.24 -27.97 11.03
N LEU A 6 52.99 -27.49 10.01
CA LEU A 6 52.64 -26.26 9.28
C LEU A 6 51.42 -26.42 8.36
N ILE A 7 51.19 -27.65 7.85
CA ILE A 7 50.01 -27.92 6.98
C ILE A 7 48.73 -27.99 7.83
N GLY A 8 48.80 -28.56 9.02
CA GLY A 8 47.66 -28.66 9.95
C GLY A 8 47.17 -27.30 10.44
N THR A 9 48.10 -26.37 10.74
CA THR A 9 47.74 -25.02 11.19
C THR A 9 47.13 -24.15 10.08
N ALA A 10 47.59 -24.29 8.84
CA ALA A 10 47.05 -23.59 7.69
C ALA A 10 45.60 -24.06 7.39
N LEU A 11 45.30 -25.35 7.47
CA LEU A 11 43.96 -25.89 7.26
C LEU A 11 42.98 -25.45 8.37
N LEU A 12 43.40 -25.37 9.62
CA LEU A 12 42.57 -24.90 10.72
C LEU A 12 42.25 -23.40 10.60
N LEU A 13 43.21 -22.60 10.13
CA LEU A 13 43.02 -21.16 9.92
C LEU A 13 42.02 -20.87 8.79
N THR A 14 42.06 -21.64 7.69
CA THR A 14 41.12 -21.49 6.56
C THR A 14 39.73 -21.94 6.92
N LEU A 15 39.56 -22.98 7.74
CA LEU A 15 38.28 -23.41 8.27
C LEU A 15 37.69 -22.39 9.25
N LEU A 16 38.49 -21.77 10.12
CA LEU A 16 38.07 -20.70 11.03
C LEU A 16 37.67 -19.41 10.27
N LEU A 17 38.47 -19.00 9.27
CA LEU A 17 38.14 -17.84 8.42
C LEU A 17 36.91 -18.08 7.56
N GLY A 18 36.71 -19.28 7.01
CA GLY A 18 35.48 -19.67 6.29
C GLY A 18 34.26 -19.67 7.19
N SER A 19 34.38 -20.17 8.41
CA SER A 19 33.28 -20.19 9.39
C SER A 19 32.89 -18.77 9.84
N VAL A 20 33.85 -17.87 10.05
CA VAL A 20 33.57 -16.45 10.38
C VAL A 20 32.96 -15.69 9.20
N PHE A 21 33.32 -16.02 7.97
CA PHE A 21 32.70 -15.45 6.79
C PHE A 21 31.25 -15.95 6.61
N PHE A 22 31.00 -17.23 6.87
CA PHE A 22 29.65 -17.82 6.82
C PHE A 22 28.74 -17.31 7.97
N LEU A 23 29.30 -17.06 9.16
CA LEU A 23 28.56 -16.48 10.29
C LEU A 23 28.34 -14.96 10.16
N ARG A 24 29.14 -14.27 9.33
CA ARG A 24 28.93 -12.85 8.97
C ARG A 24 28.12 -12.63 7.70
N GLY A 25 27.91 -13.66 6.88
CA GLY A 25 26.86 -13.69 5.87
C GLY A 25 25.52 -13.74 6.58
N GLY A 26 25.11 -12.64 7.17
CA GLY A 26 23.82 -12.50 7.80
C GLY A 26 22.74 -12.96 6.82
N LEU A 27 21.82 -13.78 7.28
CA LEU A 27 20.55 -14.02 6.61
C LEU A 27 20.06 -12.67 6.08
N PRO A 28 19.58 -12.58 4.83
CA PRO A 28 18.99 -11.34 4.36
C PRO A 28 17.99 -10.90 5.42
N ALA A 29 18.23 -9.74 6.01
CA ALA A 29 17.32 -9.17 6.98
C ALA A 29 15.96 -9.22 6.31
N GLN A 30 15.05 -10.01 6.85
CA GLN A 30 13.65 -9.91 6.46
C GLN A 30 13.31 -8.46 6.68
N ALA A 31 12.93 -7.77 5.62
CA ALA A 31 12.51 -6.39 5.68
C ALA A 31 11.26 -6.34 6.59
N THR A 32 11.47 -6.14 7.87
CA THR A 32 10.43 -6.00 8.91
C THR A 32 9.84 -4.59 8.91
N GLY A 33 9.97 -3.87 7.78
CA GLY A 33 9.51 -2.50 7.63
C GLY A 33 8.30 -2.38 6.72
N LEU A 34 7.52 -1.32 6.92
CA LEU A 34 6.48 -0.90 6.00
C LEU A 34 7.08 -0.64 4.60
N PRO A 35 6.30 -0.81 3.51
CA PRO A 35 6.72 -0.38 2.18
C PRO A 35 7.16 1.09 2.17
N PRO A 36 7.99 1.52 1.23
CA PRO A 36 8.48 2.90 1.20
C PRO A 36 7.38 3.95 1.06
N GLY A 37 6.25 3.61 0.42
CA GLY A 37 5.22 4.58 0.09
C GLY A 37 5.74 5.66 -0.85
N GLY A 38 5.37 6.90 -0.60
CA GLY A 38 5.89 8.06 -1.30
C GLY A 38 4.80 8.89 -1.98
N ASP A 39 5.18 10.09 -2.40
CA ASP A 39 4.29 11.02 -3.06
C ASP A 39 4.00 10.63 -4.51
N PHE A 40 2.81 11.01 -4.94
CA PHE A 40 2.38 10.83 -6.31
C PHE A 40 1.35 11.88 -6.72
N VAL A 41 1.18 12.03 -8.04
CA VAL A 41 0.11 12.80 -8.65
C VAL A 41 -0.69 11.86 -9.54
N LEU A 42 -2.01 11.82 -9.35
CA LEU A 42 -2.96 11.10 -10.20
C LEU A 42 -4.17 12.00 -10.53
N GLN A 43 -4.96 11.62 -11.51
CA GLN A 43 -6.12 12.40 -11.94
C GLN A 43 -7.39 11.95 -11.21
N SER A 44 -8.19 12.92 -10.78
CA SER A 44 -9.59 12.72 -10.39
C SER A 44 -10.52 13.40 -11.39
N ALA A 45 -11.82 13.23 -11.24
CA ALA A 45 -12.82 13.93 -12.06
C ALA A 45 -12.78 15.46 -11.86
N ASP A 46 -12.30 15.93 -10.70
CA ASP A 46 -12.20 17.35 -10.34
C ASP A 46 -10.81 17.94 -10.64
N GLY A 47 -9.90 17.15 -11.23
CA GLY A 47 -8.54 17.55 -11.56
C GLY A 47 -7.46 16.72 -10.85
N PRO A 48 -6.20 17.16 -10.94
CA PRO A 48 -5.08 16.41 -10.38
C PRO A 48 -5.11 16.42 -8.85
N VAL A 49 -4.81 15.27 -8.27
CA VAL A 49 -4.60 15.07 -6.82
C VAL A 49 -3.11 14.83 -6.60
N ASP A 50 -2.45 15.83 -6.01
CA ASP A 50 -1.05 15.77 -5.59
C ASP A 50 -0.99 15.47 -4.08
N THR A 51 -0.46 14.30 -3.71
CA THR A 51 -0.36 13.92 -2.29
C THR A 51 0.64 14.77 -1.54
N GLN A 52 1.63 15.38 -2.20
CA GLN A 52 2.54 16.33 -1.56
C GLN A 52 1.80 17.62 -1.13
N ALA A 53 0.83 18.08 -1.91
CA ALA A 53 0.00 19.22 -1.55
C ALA A 53 -0.97 18.93 -0.39
N LEU A 54 -1.16 17.64 -0.04
CA LEU A 54 -1.98 17.19 1.09
C LEU A 54 -1.18 17.04 2.39
N ARG A 55 0.04 17.54 2.48
CA ARG A 55 0.81 17.54 3.75
C ARG A 55 0.01 18.19 4.88
N GLY A 56 0.14 17.67 6.09
CA GLY A 56 -0.67 18.05 7.24
C GLY A 56 -2.00 17.32 7.33
N LYS A 57 -2.36 16.54 6.31
CA LYS A 57 -3.52 15.62 6.34
C LYS A 57 -3.05 14.17 6.52
N ILE A 58 -3.91 13.36 7.09
CA ILE A 58 -3.78 11.90 7.11
C ILE A 58 -4.47 11.38 5.86
N LEU A 59 -3.79 10.51 5.10
CA LEU A 59 -4.38 9.90 3.92
C LEU A 59 -4.70 8.43 4.22
N LEU A 60 -5.94 8.01 3.96
CA LEU A 60 -6.31 6.61 3.84
C LEU A 60 -6.35 6.28 2.35
N ILE A 61 -5.43 5.47 1.90
CA ILE A 61 -5.28 5.13 0.48
C ILE A 61 -5.66 3.66 0.29
N TYR A 62 -6.61 3.41 -0.59
CA TYR A 62 -7.02 2.07 -0.98
C TYR A 62 -6.75 1.87 -2.47
N PHE A 63 -6.15 0.73 -2.82
CA PHE A 63 -5.92 0.32 -4.21
C PHE A 63 -6.95 -0.75 -4.57
N GLY A 64 -7.81 -0.45 -5.54
CA GLY A 64 -8.89 -1.35 -5.93
C GLY A 64 -9.47 -0.97 -7.28
N TYR A 65 -10.67 -1.46 -7.61
CA TYR A 65 -11.36 -1.12 -8.86
C TYR A 65 -12.88 -1.23 -8.67
N THR A 66 -13.65 -0.50 -9.51
CA THR A 66 -15.10 -0.35 -9.31
C THR A 66 -15.88 -1.65 -9.54
N HIS A 67 -15.36 -2.54 -10.39
CA HIS A 67 -15.98 -3.84 -10.73
C HIS A 67 -15.58 -4.97 -9.75
N CYS A 68 -14.92 -4.66 -8.63
CA CYS A 68 -14.62 -5.64 -7.60
C CYS A 68 -15.91 -6.02 -6.85
N PRO A 69 -16.30 -7.31 -6.81
CA PRO A 69 -17.61 -7.68 -6.29
C PRO A 69 -17.70 -7.67 -4.76
N ASP A 70 -16.57 -7.71 -4.03
CA ASP A 70 -16.58 -7.99 -2.59
C ASP A 70 -15.55 -7.17 -1.79
N ILE A 71 -14.26 -7.38 -2.05
CA ILE A 71 -13.21 -6.86 -1.16
C ILE A 71 -13.08 -5.32 -1.21
N SER A 72 -13.20 -4.70 -2.39
CA SER A 72 -13.14 -3.23 -2.49
C SER A 72 -14.32 -2.56 -1.79
N PRO A 73 -15.59 -2.95 -2.03
CA PRO A 73 -16.72 -2.38 -1.29
C PRO A 73 -16.58 -2.51 0.22
N THR A 74 -16.13 -3.67 0.73
CA THR A 74 -15.95 -3.93 2.16
C THR A 74 -14.90 -2.98 2.76
N ALA A 75 -13.74 -2.84 2.16
CA ALA A 75 -12.67 -1.97 2.65
C ALA A 75 -13.08 -0.48 2.64
N LEU A 76 -13.76 -0.04 1.57
CA LEU A 76 -14.23 1.34 1.44
C LEU A 76 -15.33 1.66 2.46
N ALA A 77 -16.28 0.73 2.70
CA ALA A 77 -17.31 0.88 3.71
C ALA A 77 -16.70 0.99 5.12
N THR A 78 -15.72 0.15 5.46
CA THR A 78 -15.01 0.21 6.75
C THR A 78 -14.31 1.56 6.95
N SER A 79 -13.62 2.06 5.92
CA SER A 79 -12.97 3.37 5.97
C SER A 79 -13.99 4.52 6.12
N SER A 80 -15.12 4.43 5.43
CA SER A 80 -16.24 5.40 5.56
C SER A 80 -16.83 5.40 6.94
N GLN A 81 -17.08 4.22 7.52
CA GLN A 81 -17.58 4.08 8.88
C GLN A 81 -16.61 4.71 9.89
N ALA A 82 -15.31 4.47 9.73
CA ALA A 82 -14.30 5.10 10.57
C ALA A 82 -14.35 6.64 10.49
N LEU A 83 -14.43 7.21 9.28
CA LEU A 83 -14.56 8.65 9.11
C LEU A 83 -15.83 9.23 9.76
N ASN A 84 -16.95 8.53 9.65
CA ASN A 84 -18.21 8.97 10.25
C ASN A 84 -18.17 8.98 11.79
N THR A 85 -17.28 8.19 12.40
CA THR A 85 -17.07 8.13 13.86
C THR A 85 -16.18 9.27 14.37
N LEU A 86 -15.39 9.91 13.50
CA LEU A 86 -14.51 11.02 13.87
C LEU A 86 -15.29 12.30 14.12
N ALA A 87 -14.84 13.12 15.10
CA ALA A 87 -15.31 14.48 15.26
C ALA A 87 -15.05 15.30 13.99
N ALA A 88 -15.79 16.40 13.81
CA ALA A 88 -15.69 17.23 12.61
C ALA A 88 -14.26 17.75 12.37
N GLU A 89 -13.58 18.17 13.44
CA GLU A 89 -12.21 18.69 13.41
C GLU A 89 -11.20 17.59 13.05
N GLU A 90 -11.38 16.38 13.61
CA GLU A 90 -10.56 15.20 13.28
C GLU A 90 -10.74 14.83 11.81
N ARG A 91 -12.02 14.71 11.36
CA ARG A 91 -12.38 14.34 9.99
C ARG A 91 -11.87 15.35 8.96
N ALA A 92 -11.86 16.65 9.29
CA ALA A 92 -11.32 17.68 8.41
C ALA A 92 -9.82 17.47 8.08
N ARG A 93 -9.10 16.72 8.93
CA ARG A 93 -7.67 16.39 8.76
C ARG A 93 -7.44 15.09 8.01
N VAL A 94 -8.47 14.36 7.61
CA VAL A 94 -8.35 13.08 6.90
C VAL A 94 -8.80 13.22 5.45
N ARG A 95 -8.18 12.48 4.54
CA ARG A 95 -8.60 12.28 3.14
C ARG A 95 -8.66 10.80 2.83
N LEU A 96 -9.71 10.40 2.14
CA LEU A 96 -9.87 9.06 1.58
C LEU A 96 -9.56 9.10 0.10
N LEU A 97 -8.63 8.28 -0.36
CA LEU A 97 -8.24 8.15 -1.75
C LEU A 97 -8.43 6.70 -2.20
N MET A 98 -9.18 6.49 -3.28
CA MET A 98 -9.23 5.21 -3.97
C MET A 98 -8.44 5.31 -5.27
N VAL A 99 -7.34 4.58 -5.36
CA VAL A 99 -6.52 4.45 -6.57
C VAL A 99 -7.06 3.29 -7.40
N SER A 100 -7.53 3.57 -8.62
CA SER A 100 -7.98 2.50 -9.50
C SER A 100 -6.81 1.67 -10.03
N LEU A 101 -6.94 0.34 -9.92
CA LEU A 101 -6.04 -0.65 -10.51
C LEU A 101 -6.51 -1.11 -11.91
N ASP A 102 -7.62 -0.55 -12.38
CA ASP A 102 -8.22 -0.90 -13.68
C ASP A 102 -8.60 0.35 -14.48
N PRO A 103 -7.63 1.16 -14.88
CA PRO A 103 -7.89 2.42 -15.60
C PRO A 103 -8.57 2.22 -16.95
N GLU A 104 -8.59 1.00 -17.48
CA GLU A 104 -9.28 0.68 -18.73
C GLU A 104 -10.81 0.77 -18.57
N ARG A 105 -11.35 0.30 -17.44
CA ARG A 105 -12.79 0.31 -17.15
C ARG A 105 -13.21 1.46 -16.24
N ASP A 106 -12.37 1.88 -15.34
CA ASP A 106 -12.67 2.90 -14.33
C ASP A 106 -12.43 4.31 -14.86
N GLN A 107 -13.35 4.81 -15.69
CA GLN A 107 -13.29 6.20 -16.15
C GLN A 107 -13.54 7.16 -14.99
N LEU A 108 -12.90 8.33 -14.97
CA LEU A 108 -12.92 9.27 -13.84
C LEU A 108 -14.33 9.62 -13.34
N PRO A 109 -15.33 9.91 -14.22
CA PRO A 109 -16.70 10.20 -13.73
C PRO A 109 -17.36 9.01 -13.03
N GLN A 110 -17.19 7.78 -13.54
CA GLN A 110 -17.73 6.58 -12.92
C GLN A 110 -17.03 6.29 -11.59
N LEU A 111 -15.70 6.46 -11.55
CA LEU A 111 -14.89 6.28 -10.35
C LEU A 111 -15.30 7.26 -9.26
N GLN A 112 -15.56 8.53 -9.61
CA GLN A 112 -16.08 9.54 -8.68
C GLN A 112 -17.46 9.16 -8.15
N ALA A 113 -18.38 8.76 -9.01
CA ALA A 113 -19.72 8.33 -8.60
C ALA A 113 -19.66 7.12 -7.66
N TYR A 114 -18.79 6.15 -7.96
CA TYR A 114 -18.56 4.98 -7.12
C TYR A 114 -18.01 5.34 -5.75
N THR A 115 -16.99 6.18 -5.68
CA THR A 115 -16.39 6.57 -4.40
C THR A 115 -17.31 7.45 -3.56
N ALA A 116 -18.07 8.36 -4.18
CA ALA A 116 -19.06 9.20 -3.53
C ALA A 116 -20.22 8.40 -2.90
N PHE A 117 -20.54 7.22 -3.44
CA PHE A 117 -21.52 6.30 -2.83
C PHE A 117 -21.10 5.85 -1.43
N PHE A 118 -19.81 5.63 -1.20
CA PHE A 118 -19.31 5.24 0.13
C PHE A 118 -19.16 6.42 1.07
N HIS A 119 -18.57 7.53 0.60
CA HIS A 119 -18.42 8.72 1.43
C HIS A 119 -18.18 9.97 0.55
N PRO A 120 -18.84 11.11 0.80
CA PRO A 120 -18.71 12.31 -0.02
C PRO A 120 -17.29 12.93 -0.01
N ALA A 121 -16.49 12.66 1.03
CA ALA A 121 -15.08 13.08 1.09
C ALA A 121 -14.09 12.05 0.50
N MET A 122 -14.57 10.96 -0.10
CA MET A 122 -13.72 9.99 -0.79
C MET A 122 -13.49 10.42 -2.23
N THR A 123 -12.23 10.43 -2.66
CA THR A 123 -11.85 10.80 -4.01
C THR A 123 -11.31 9.59 -4.75
N GLY A 124 -11.95 9.26 -5.88
CA GLY A 124 -11.44 8.27 -6.83
C GLY A 124 -10.40 8.90 -7.73
N ILE A 125 -9.25 8.26 -7.85
CA ILE A 125 -8.10 8.73 -8.64
C ILE A 125 -7.57 7.63 -9.54
N SER A 126 -7.12 8.00 -10.72
CA SER A 126 -6.60 7.08 -11.73
C SER A 126 -5.46 7.74 -12.52
N GLY A 127 -4.79 6.95 -13.34
CA GLY A 127 -3.71 7.40 -14.21
C GLY A 127 -3.41 6.37 -15.29
N THR A 128 -2.29 6.52 -15.95
CA THR A 128 -1.82 5.50 -16.90
C THR A 128 -1.46 4.20 -16.18
N PRO A 129 -1.53 3.04 -16.85
CA PRO A 129 -1.11 1.76 -16.26
C PRO A 129 0.33 1.79 -15.72
N ALA A 130 1.22 2.54 -16.36
CA ALA A 130 2.61 2.67 -15.91
C ALA A 130 2.74 3.48 -14.61
N GLU A 131 1.98 4.58 -14.46
CA GLU A 131 1.94 5.37 -13.22
C GLU A 131 1.37 4.55 -12.08
N ILE A 132 0.23 3.88 -12.31
CA ILE A 132 -0.42 3.03 -11.32
C ILE A 132 0.51 1.89 -10.89
N GLY A 133 1.17 1.20 -11.82
CA GLY A 133 2.12 0.13 -11.51
C GLY A 133 3.29 0.59 -10.66
N ARG A 134 3.87 1.75 -10.98
CA ARG A 134 4.95 2.35 -10.19
C ARG A 134 4.49 2.71 -8.77
N ILE A 135 3.34 3.37 -8.65
CA ILE A 135 2.78 3.79 -7.36
C ILE A 135 2.41 2.56 -6.51
N ALA A 136 1.69 1.60 -7.09
CA ALA A 136 1.33 0.35 -6.43
C ALA A 136 2.58 -0.38 -5.90
N GLY A 137 3.65 -0.47 -6.71
CA GLY A 137 4.93 -1.05 -6.28
C GLY A 137 5.55 -0.35 -5.08
N ASN A 138 5.51 0.99 -5.01
CA ASN A 138 6.02 1.76 -3.87
C ASN A 138 5.24 1.47 -2.58
N PHE A 139 3.95 1.18 -2.68
CA PHE A 139 3.11 0.80 -1.54
C PHE A 139 3.12 -0.72 -1.26
N GLY A 140 3.89 -1.52 -2.02
CA GLY A 140 3.92 -2.97 -1.87
C GLY A 140 2.63 -3.67 -2.35
N VAL A 141 1.80 -2.97 -3.11
CA VAL A 141 0.58 -3.53 -3.71
C VAL A 141 0.95 -4.43 -4.88
N ARG A 142 0.44 -5.65 -4.84
CA ARG A 142 0.49 -6.59 -5.97
C ARG A 142 -0.89 -6.69 -6.57
N TYR A 143 -0.97 -6.69 -7.90
CA TYR A 143 -2.22 -6.88 -8.61
C TYR A 143 -1.98 -7.55 -9.96
N SER A 144 -2.98 -8.25 -10.46
CA SER A 144 -2.94 -8.90 -11.76
C SER A 144 -4.32 -9.00 -12.37
N LYS A 145 -4.44 -8.61 -13.62
CA LYS A 145 -5.64 -8.81 -14.45
C LYS A 145 -5.73 -10.28 -14.84
N GLN A 146 -6.84 -10.92 -14.49
CA GLN A 146 -7.10 -12.31 -14.87
C GLN A 146 -7.50 -12.41 -16.34
N THR A 147 -7.37 -13.61 -16.91
CA THR A 147 -7.82 -13.87 -18.28
C THR A 147 -9.30 -13.56 -18.41
N PRO A 148 -9.72 -12.73 -19.40
CA PRO A 148 -11.12 -12.46 -19.64
C PRO A 148 -11.92 -13.74 -19.94
N LYS A 149 -13.14 -13.79 -19.42
CA LYS A 149 -14.11 -14.85 -19.73
C LYS A 149 -14.64 -14.67 -21.16
N ALA A 150 -15.43 -15.64 -21.63
CA ALA A 150 -16.03 -15.62 -22.97
C ALA A 150 -16.95 -14.42 -23.21
N ASP A 151 -17.52 -13.85 -22.15
CA ASP A 151 -18.36 -12.64 -22.18
C ASP A 151 -17.54 -11.32 -22.12
N GLY A 152 -16.20 -11.42 -22.09
CA GLY A 152 -15.30 -10.28 -21.97
C GLY A 152 -15.10 -9.78 -20.53
N SER A 153 -15.83 -10.30 -19.54
CA SER A 153 -15.64 -9.90 -18.13
C SER A 153 -14.35 -10.45 -17.58
N TYR A 154 -13.72 -9.71 -16.67
CA TYR A 154 -12.51 -10.14 -15.95
C TYR A 154 -12.49 -9.55 -14.55
N VAL A 155 -11.73 -10.19 -13.68
CA VAL A 155 -11.39 -9.69 -12.36
C VAL A 155 -9.93 -9.25 -12.30
N VAL A 156 -9.63 -8.34 -11.35
CA VAL A 156 -8.26 -7.94 -11.03
C VAL A 156 -7.98 -8.42 -9.61
N ASP A 157 -7.12 -9.43 -9.48
CA ASP A 157 -6.62 -9.84 -8.17
C ASP A 157 -5.71 -8.75 -7.63
N HIS A 158 -5.88 -8.39 -6.37
CA HIS A 158 -5.05 -7.34 -5.77
C HIS A 158 -4.90 -7.49 -4.26
N THR A 159 -3.86 -6.88 -3.71
CA THR A 159 -3.66 -6.74 -2.27
C THR A 159 -4.82 -5.95 -1.66
N ALA A 160 -5.47 -6.53 -0.67
CA ALA A 160 -6.64 -5.95 -0.01
C ALA A 160 -6.24 -5.30 1.32
N ALA A 161 -5.62 -4.13 1.26
CA ALA A 161 -5.23 -3.37 2.44
C ALA A 161 -5.50 -1.88 2.26
N THR A 162 -5.74 -1.18 3.38
CA THR A 162 -5.79 0.28 3.43
C THR A 162 -4.47 0.82 3.97
N TYR A 163 -3.85 1.71 3.24
CA TYR A 163 -2.56 2.32 3.56
C TYR A 163 -2.79 3.65 4.25
N VAL A 164 -2.24 3.81 5.45
CA VAL A 164 -2.36 5.03 6.24
C VAL A 164 -1.09 5.83 6.09
N VAL A 165 -1.19 7.03 5.50
CA VAL A 165 -0.07 7.95 5.34
C VAL A 165 -0.25 9.09 6.34
N GLY A 166 0.79 9.36 7.10
CA GLY A 166 0.81 10.41 8.12
C GLY A 166 0.87 11.83 7.55
N PRO A 167 0.71 12.86 8.40
CA PRO A 167 0.78 14.27 7.99
C PRO A 167 2.13 14.67 7.38
N ASP A 168 3.20 13.95 7.70
CA ASP A 168 4.54 14.11 7.13
C ASP A 168 4.70 13.44 5.74
N GLY A 169 3.67 12.73 5.28
CA GLY A 169 3.62 12.02 4.00
C GLY A 169 4.33 10.67 4.01
N LYS A 170 4.69 10.16 5.17
CA LYS A 170 5.25 8.81 5.27
C LYS A 170 4.17 7.79 5.53
N LEU A 171 4.36 6.60 5.00
CA LEU A 171 3.49 5.46 5.32
C LEU A 171 3.66 5.10 6.81
N ALA A 172 2.56 5.23 7.56
CA ALA A 172 2.52 5.02 9.00
C ALA A 172 1.97 3.64 9.39
N ALA A 173 1.02 3.11 8.61
CA ALA A 173 0.44 1.80 8.85
C ALA A 173 -0.11 1.17 7.56
N VAL A 174 -0.22 -0.16 7.57
CA VAL A 174 -0.96 -0.95 6.58
C VAL A 174 -2.02 -1.73 7.35
N LEU A 175 -3.27 -1.53 7.02
CA LEU A 175 -4.43 -2.13 7.66
C LEU A 175 -5.02 -3.18 6.72
N ASP A 176 -4.91 -4.44 7.10
CA ASP A 176 -5.40 -5.56 6.30
C ASP A 176 -6.92 -5.56 6.17
N LEU A 177 -7.43 -6.26 5.16
CA LEU A 177 -8.86 -6.50 5.02
C LEU A 177 -9.43 -7.17 6.28
N GLY A 178 -10.58 -6.68 6.76
CA GLY A 178 -11.19 -7.15 7.99
C GLY A 178 -10.71 -6.41 9.26
N THR A 179 -9.77 -5.46 9.15
CA THR A 179 -9.45 -4.55 10.25
C THR A 179 -10.73 -3.80 10.67
N PRO A 180 -11.13 -3.85 11.95
CA PRO A 180 -12.31 -3.14 12.44
C PRO A 180 -12.21 -1.62 12.26
N SER A 181 -13.35 -0.95 12.03
CA SER A 181 -13.40 0.52 11.88
C SER A 181 -12.87 1.26 13.11
N GLU A 182 -13.03 0.71 14.31
CA GLU A 182 -12.48 1.25 15.56
C GLU A 182 -10.96 1.27 15.57
N THR A 183 -10.33 0.25 14.97
CA THR A 183 -8.87 0.21 14.80
C THR A 183 -8.41 1.27 13.81
N VAL A 184 -9.15 1.49 12.72
CA VAL A 184 -8.88 2.57 11.76
C VAL A 184 -8.95 3.93 12.48
N VAL A 185 -10.00 4.18 13.28
CA VAL A 185 -10.16 5.41 14.09
C VAL A 185 -8.99 5.59 15.05
N THR A 186 -8.61 4.53 15.77
CA THR A 186 -7.47 4.59 16.71
C THR A 186 -6.18 4.94 16.00
N THR A 187 -5.92 4.32 14.84
CA THR A 187 -4.73 4.62 14.03
C THR A 187 -4.72 6.07 13.55
N ILE A 188 -5.86 6.60 13.11
CA ILE A 188 -5.98 8.02 12.72
C ILE A 188 -5.65 8.93 13.92
N ARG A 189 -6.24 8.66 15.10
CA ARG A 189 -6.05 9.50 16.30
C ARG A 189 -4.62 9.52 16.80
N GLN A 190 -3.85 8.44 16.59
CA GLN A 190 -2.41 8.41 16.91
C GLN A 190 -1.57 9.33 16.01
N LEU A 191 -2.11 9.77 14.88
CA LEU A 191 -1.42 10.61 13.90
C LEU A 191 -1.93 12.07 13.89
N LEU A 192 -3.01 12.37 14.63
CA LEU A 192 -3.58 13.72 14.77
C LEU A 192 -2.77 14.58 15.74
#